data_6c464b6f8245928be62dea31f7a141a2
#
_entry.id   6c464b6f8245928be62dea31f7a141a2
#
_cell.length_a   1.000
_cell.length_b   1.000
_cell.length_c   1.000
_cell.angle_alpha   90.00
_cell.angle_beta   90.00
_cell.angle_gamma   90.00
#
_symmetry.space_group_name_H-M   'P 1'
#
loop_
_entity.id
_entity.type
_entity.pdbx_description
1 polymer ?
#
loop_
_entity_poly.entity_id
_entity_poly.type
_entity_poly.pdbx_seq_one_letter_code
_entity_poly.pdbx_strand_id
1 'polypeptide(L)'
;AIFVKDFYQESLHITDHLLDYNYMKMPVEPNMIFKLNSNWKTFEDYTDNLKSKYRVKVNKADKTSSGLTAKLFNEDDFQVYKEELQQLYENTISNADFNAQVLDLNTYIKLRALYKDNFIVKAYFYEDKLVGFLSALDNNNHLDAHFIGLDYELNKTYAIYPRILNDYVRLGIE
;
A
#
# COMPACT_ATOMS: atom_id res chain seq x y z
N ALA A 1 -21.41 -3.53 -13.08
CA ALA A 1 -20.98 -2.15 -13.32
C ALA A 1 -19.52 -2.14 -13.80
N ILE A 2 -19.19 -1.20 -14.67
CA ILE A 2 -17.81 -0.98 -15.15
C ILE A 2 -17.38 0.40 -14.70
N PHE A 3 -16.24 0.46 -14.01
CA PHE A 3 -15.61 1.70 -13.59
C PHE A 3 -14.34 1.92 -14.42
N VAL A 4 -14.24 3.10 -15.02
CA VAL A 4 -13.04 3.56 -15.71
C VAL A 4 -12.53 4.75 -14.91
N LYS A 5 -11.36 4.64 -14.28
CA LYS A 5 -10.92 5.55 -13.22
C LYS A 5 -9.42 5.91 -13.32
N ASP A 6 -8.99 6.80 -12.44
CA ASP A 6 -7.59 7.19 -12.25
C ASP A 6 -6.98 7.95 -13.44
N PHE A 7 -7.77 8.84 -14.05
CA PHE A 7 -7.28 9.75 -15.09
C PHE A 7 -6.67 11.00 -14.50
N TYR A 8 -5.56 11.42 -15.06
CA TYR A 8 -5.02 12.75 -14.80
C TYR A 8 -5.89 13.85 -15.44
N GLN A 9 -5.88 15.05 -14.85
CA GLN A 9 -6.69 16.17 -15.32
C GLN A 9 -6.45 16.47 -16.81
N GLU A 10 -5.20 16.41 -17.26
CA GLU A 10 -4.79 16.67 -18.64
C GLU A 10 -5.23 15.60 -19.64
N SER A 11 -5.54 14.39 -19.15
CA SER A 11 -5.99 13.27 -19.97
C SER A 11 -7.51 13.02 -19.91
N LEU A 12 -8.26 13.82 -19.16
CA LEU A 12 -9.72 13.66 -19.06
C LEU A 12 -10.44 13.75 -20.40
N HIS A 13 -9.93 14.52 -21.37
CA HIS A 13 -10.50 14.61 -22.72
C HIS A 13 -10.58 13.25 -23.44
N ILE A 14 -9.69 12.30 -23.10
CA ILE A 14 -9.71 10.94 -23.67
C ILE A 14 -10.99 10.21 -23.26
N THR A 15 -11.55 10.55 -22.10
CA THR A 15 -12.73 9.88 -21.54
C THR A 15 -14.05 10.47 -22.02
N ASP A 16 -14.04 11.61 -22.74
CA ASP A 16 -15.27 12.29 -23.15
C ASP A 16 -16.14 11.41 -24.07
N HIS A 17 -15.53 10.56 -24.90
CA HIS A 17 -16.25 9.58 -25.73
C HIS A 17 -17.04 8.54 -24.93
N LEU A 18 -16.69 8.30 -23.66
CA LEU A 18 -17.43 7.35 -22.82
C LEU A 18 -18.86 7.84 -22.52
N LEU A 19 -19.09 9.16 -22.60
CA LEU A 19 -20.42 9.74 -22.43
C LEU A 19 -21.39 9.26 -23.53
N ASP A 20 -20.89 9.03 -24.75
CA ASP A 20 -21.67 8.52 -25.89
C ASP A 20 -22.14 7.06 -25.66
N TYR A 21 -21.49 6.36 -24.73
CA TYR A 21 -21.81 4.98 -24.34
C TYR A 21 -22.55 4.89 -23.00
N ASN A 22 -23.21 5.96 -22.58
CA ASN A 22 -23.99 6.04 -21.35
C ASN A 22 -23.16 5.90 -20.05
N TYR A 23 -21.86 6.21 -20.09
CA TYR A 23 -21.08 6.38 -18.87
C TYR A 23 -21.40 7.72 -18.22
N MET A 24 -21.29 7.78 -16.90
CA MET A 24 -21.45 9.00 -16.12
C MET A 24 -20.14 9.39 -15.48
N LYS A 25 -19.81 10.68 -15.49
CA LYS A 25 -18.70 11.20 -14.70
C LYS A 25 -19.11 11.26 -13.23
N MET A 26 -18.31 10.66 -12.36
CA MET A 26 -18.51 10.66 -10.92
C MET A 26 -17.23 11.13 -10.25
N PRO A 27 -17.28 12.18 -9.41
CA PRO A 27 -16.12 12.55 -8.60
C PRO A 27 -15.85 11.44 -7.56
N VAL A 28 -14.60 11.04 -7.46
CA VAL A 28 -14.09 10.12 -6.44
C VAL A 28 -13.03 10.82 -5.62
N GLU A 29 -12.53 10.16 -4.59
CA GLU A 29 -11.42 10.68 -3.80
C GLU A 29 -10.20 11.00 -4.67
N PRO A 30 -9.47 12.08 -4.34
CA PRO A 30 -8.31 12.49 -5.13
C PRO A 30 -7.18 11.46 -5.05
N ASN A 31 -6.48 11.29 -6.15
CA ASN A 31 -5.26 10.49 -6.19
C ASN A 31 -4.17 11.18 -5.34
N MET A 32 -3.55 10.42 -4.44
CA MET A 32 -2.50 10.92 -3.56
C MET A 32 -1.14 10.56 -4.13
N ILE A 33 -0.38 11.56 -4.56
CA ILE A 33 0.96 11.38 -5.12
C ILE A 33 1.99 11.97 -4.18
N PHE A 34 2.93 11.14 -3.74
CA PHE A 34 4.08 11.57 -2.97
C PHE A 34 5.32 11.60 -3.87
N LYS A 35 5.85 12.79 -4.14
CA LYS A 35 7.05 12.98 -4.96
C LYS A 35 8.29 12.83 -4.09
N LEU A 36 9.09 11.81 -4.37
CA LEU A 36 10.40 11.61 -3.74
C LEU A 36 11.43 12.57 -4.33
N ASN A 37 12.30 13.08 -3.48
CA ASN A 37 13.43 13.88 -3.95
C ASN A 37 14.53 12.94 -4.45
N SER A 38 15.00 13.14 -5.68
CA SER A 38 16.05 12.33 -6.30
C SER A 38 17.39 12.32 -5.55
N ASN A 39 17.60 13.29 -4.65
CA ASN A 39 18.78 13.34 -3.80
C ASN A 39 18.68 12.43 -2.56
N TRP A 40 17.50 11.95 -2.22
CA TRP A 40 17.36 11.01 -1.10
C TRP A 40 17.88 9.63 -1.52
N LYS A 41 18.80 9.11 -0.74
CA LYS A 41 19.39 7.78 -0.91
C LYS A 41 19.06 6.85 0.25
N THR A 42 18.61 7.43 1.35
CA THR A 42 18.24 6.71 2.56
C THR A 42 16.94 7.27 3.14
N PHE A 43 16.31 6.50 4.00
CA PHE A 43 15.15 6.96 4.73
C PHE A 43 15.47 8.12 5.71
N GLU A 44 16.70 8.19 6.21
CA GLU A 44 17.19 9.28 7.01
C GLU A 44 17.20 10.60 6.23
N ASP A 45 17.62 10.58 4.95
CA ASP A 45 17.57 11.76 4.09
C ASP A 45 16.15 12.32 4.00
N TYR A 46 15.16 11.44 3.88
CA TYR A 46 13.75 11.85 3.90
C TYR A 46 13.37 12.45 5.25
N THR A 47 13.68 11.76 6.36
CA THR A 47 13.26 12.23 7.69
C THR A 47 13.90 13.55 8.07
N ASP A 48 15.15 13.79 7.68
CA ASP A 48 15.87 15.03 7.94
C ASP A 48 15.30 16.23 7.15
N ASN A 49 14.69 15.98 6.02
CA ASN A 49 13.99 17.01 5.25
C ASN A 49 12.58 17.33 5.78
N LEU A 50 12.08 16.56 6.74
CA LEU A 50 10.77 16.81 7.34
C LEU A 50 10.81 17.96 8.35
N LYS A 51 9.71 18.76 8.36
CA LYS A 51 9.48 19.66 9.50
C LYS A 51 9.46 18.85 10.80
N SER A 52 10.03 19.41 11.87
CA SER A 52 10.24 18.74 13.17
C SER A 52 9.02 17.95 13.66
N LYS A 53 7.81 18.52 13.57
CA LYS A 53 6.57 17.86 14.02
C LYS A 53 6.25 16.56 13.26
N TYR A 54 6.60 16.48 11.98
CA TYR A 54 6.37 15.28 11.15
C TYR A 54 7.48 14.26 11.36
N ARG A 55 8.75 14.72 11.43
CA ARG A 55 9.89 13.86 11.77
C ARG A 55 9.67 13.11 13.09
N VAL A 56 9.18 13.81 14.12
CA VAL A 56 8.84 13.17 15.40
C VAL A 56 7.79 12.06 15.22
N LYS A 57 6.76 12.28 14.38
CA LYS A 57 5.73 11.26 14.14
C LYS A 57 6.28 10.04 13.40
N VAL A 58 7.09 10.27 12.36
CA VAL A 58 7.74 9.23 11.56
C VAL A 58 8.66 8.38 12.43
N ASN A 59 9.55 9.00 13.18
CA ASN A 59 10.49 8.31 14.08
C ASN A 59 9.76 7.58 15.23
N LYS A 60 8.66 8.17 15.74
CA LYS A 60 7.84 7.51 16.75
C LYS A 60 7.19 6.23 16.21
N ALA A 61 6.71 6.24 14.97
CA ALA A 61 6.13 5.05 14.33
C ALA A 61 7.14 3.90 14.29
N ASP A 62 8.36 4.17 13.82
CA ASP A 62 9.42 3.17 13.75
C ASP A 62 9.82 2.64 15.14
N LYS A 63 9.96 3.55 16.10
CA LYS A 63 10.27 3.18 17.49
C LYS A 63 9.16 2.31 18.10
N THR A 64 7.90 2.66 17.88
CA THR A 64 6.74 1.92 18.43
C THR A 64 6.60 0.55 17.77
N SER A 65 6.94 0.43 16.49
CA SER A 65 6.88 -0.83 15.73
C SER A 65 8.17 -1.66 15.81
N SER A 66 9.13 -1.30 16.64
CA SER A 66 10.44 -1.99 16.73
C SER A 66 10.33 -3.46 17.18
N GLY A 67 9.24 -3.84 17.84
CA GLY A 67 8.95 -5.23 18.20
C GLY A 67 8.38 -6.09 17.06
N LEU A 68 8.14 -5.50 15.88
CA LEU A 68 7.67 -6.23 14.71
C LEU A 68 8.86 -6.69 13.85
N THR A 69 8.79 -7.92 13.38
CA THR A 69 9.68 -8.41 12.32
C THR A 69 9.04 -8.14 10.96
N ALA A 70 9.79 -7.58 10.03
CA ALA A 70 9.32 -7.33 8.67
C ALA A 70 10.02 -8.24 7.67
N LYS A 71 9.26 -8.77 6.70
CA LYS A 71 9.76 -9.68 5.67
C LYS A 71 9.17 -9.32 4.31
N LEU A 72 10.01 -9.26 3.27
CA LEU A 72 9.54 -9.27 1.89
C LEU A 72 9.16 -10.70 1.51
N PHE A 73 7.96 -10.88 0.96
CA PHE A 73 7.46 -12.19 0.56
C PHE A 73 8.13 -12.68 -0.73
N ASN A 74 8.54 -13.93 -0.70
CA ASN A 74 8.91 -14.70 -1.90
C ASN A 74 7.67 -15.46 -2.45
N GLU A 75 7.85 -16.26 -3.50
CA GLU A 75 6.76 -17.00 -4.15
C GLU A 75 6.07 -18.01 -3.19
N ASP A 76 6.83 -18.69 -2.33
CA ASP A 76 6.28 -19.69 -1.41
C ASP A 76 5.46 -19.05 -0.29
N ASP A 77 5.86 -17.86 0.16
CA ASP A 77 5.17 -17.15 1.22
C ASP A 77 3.70 -16.85 0.86
N PHE A 78 3.41 -16.55 -0.41
CA PHE A 78 2.04 -16.31 -0.85
C PHE A 78 1.14 -17.55 -0.73
N GLN A 79 1.70 -18.74 -0.85
CA GLN A 79 0.95 -19.98 -0.63
C GLN A 79 0.72 -20.25 0.86
N VAL A 80 1.74 -19.98 1.68
CA VAL A 80 1.70 -20.23 3.12
C VAL A 80 0.72 -19.28 3.82
N TYR A 81 0.78 -17.99 3.49
CA TYR A 81 0.06 -16.93 4.23
C TYR A 81 -1.18 -16.39 3.51
N LYS A 82 -1.69 -17.07 2.50
CA LYS A 82 -2.82 -16.58 1.68
C LYS A 82 -4.08 -16.26 2.49
N GLU A 83 -4.39 -17.10 3.48
CA GLU A 83 -5.60 -16.96 4.29
C GLU A 83 -5.45 -15.81 5.30
N GLU A 84 -4.28 -15.67 5.91
CA GLU A 84 -3.97 -14.55 6.81
C GLU A 84 -3.93 -13.21 6.07
N LEU A 85 -3.35 -13.18 4.85
CA LEU A 85 -3.39 -11.98 4.01
C LEU A 85 -4.82 -11.57 3.70
N GLN A 86 -5.68 -12.53 3.30
CA GLN A 86 -7.09 -12.27 3.02
C GLN A 86 -7.81 -11.70 4.25
N GLN A 87 -7.63 -12.34 5.41
CA GLN A 87 -8.25 -11.89 6.65
C GLN A 87 -7.83 -10.47 7.04
N LEU A 88 -6.53 -10.15 6.95
CA LEU A 88 -6.04 -8.81 7.27
C LEU A 88 -6.53 -7.75 6.29
N TYR A 89 -6.64 -8.10 5.01
CA TYR A 89 -7.23 -7.25 3.99
C TYR A 89 -8.72 -6.99 4.29
N GLU A 90 -9.49 -8.03 4.59
CA GLU A 90 -10.91 -7.92 4.94
C GLU A 90 -11.13 -7.07 6.19
N ASN A 91 -10.25 -7.17 7.19
CA ASN A 91 -10.27 -6.26 8.34
C ASN A 91 -10.17 -4.79 7.90
N THR A 92 -9.32 -4.50 6.91
CA THR A 92 -9.13 -3.13 6.44
C THR A 92 -10.35 -2.63 5.66
N ILE A 93 -10.87 -3.43 4.74
CA ILE A 93 -12.02 -3.02 3.93
C ILE A 93 -13.32 -2.94 4.73
N SER A 94 -13.49 -3.75 5.77
CA SER A 94 -14.68 -3.67 6.64
C SER A 94 -14.72 -2.39 7.50
N ASN A 95 -13.60 -1.72 7.63
CA ASN A 95 -13.51 -0.41 8.30
C ASN A 95 -13.62 0.78 7.34
N ALA A 96 -13.76 0.55 6.04
CA ALA A 96 -13.94 1.61 5.06
C ALA A 96 -15.43 1.94 4.87
N ASP A 97 -15.74 3.22 4.68
CA ASP A 97 -17.13 3.69 4.50
C ASP A 97 -17.78 3.15 3.21
N PHE A 98 -16.95 2.80 2.22
CA PHE A 98 -17.42 2.26 0.94
C PHE A 98 -16.42 1.27 0.35
N ASN A 99 -16.93 0.11 -0.07
CA ASN A 99 -16.21 -0.88 -0.86
C ASN A 99 -17.06 -1.36 -2.02
N ALA A 100 -16.59 -1.13 -3.23
CA ALA A 100 -17.29 -1.59 -4.44
C ALA A 100 -17.13 -3.10 -4.65
N GLN A 101 -16.01 -3.67 -4.23
CA GLN A 101 -15.69 -5.08 -4.43
C GLN A 101 -14.60 -5.54 -3.44
N VAL A 102 -14.73 -6.77 -2.97
CA VAL A 102 -13.69 -7.47 -2.20
C VAL A 102 -12.81 -8.25 -3.17
N LEU A 103 -11.50 -8.02 -3.13
CA LEU A 103 -10.54 -8.77 -3.93
C LEU A 103 -10.24 -10.12 -3.25
N ASP A 104 -10.24 -11.20 -4.04
CA ASP A 104 -9.67 -12.47 -3.63
C ASP A 104 -8.14 -12.40 -3.74
N LEU A 105 -7.45 -12.37 -2.60
CA LEU A 105 -5.99 -12.25 -2.56
C LEU A 105 -5.25 -13.50 -3.08
N ASN A 106 -5.92 -14.60 -3.42
CA ASN A 106 -5.30 -15.64 -4.25
C ASN A 106 -4.77 -15.08 -5.58
N THR A 107 -5.31 -13.94 -6.02
CA THR A 107 -4.79 -13.18 -7.16
C THR A 107 -3.33 -12.74 -6.97
N TYR A 108 -2.86 -12.54 -5.74
CA TYR A 108 -1.47 -12.16 -5.44
C TYR A 108 -0.45 -13.20 -5.92
N ILE A 109 -0.81 -14.49 -5.87
CA ILE A 109 0.01 -15.58 -6.42
C ILE A 109 0.21 -15.36 -7.92
N LYS A 110 -0.87 -15.00 -8.65
CA LYS A 110 -0.82 -14.71 -10.08
C LYS A 110 -0.06 -13.42 -10.38
N LEU A 111 -0.27 -12.38 -9.57
CA LEU A 111 0.45 -11.11 -9.71
C LEU A 111 1.94 -11.31 -9.50
N ARG A 112 2.36 -12.07 -8.48
CA ARG A 112 3.77 -12.40 -8.24
C ARG A 112 4.36 -13.21 -9.39
N ALA A 113 3.65 -14.19 -9.91
CA ALA A 113 4.09 -14.98 -11.06
C ALA A 113 4.27 -14.13 -12.32
N LEU A 114 3.39 -13.13 -12.55
CA LEU A 114 3.40 -12.26 -13.73
C LEU A 114 4.43 -11.13 -13.61
N TYR A 115 4.42 -10.40 -12.50
CA TYR A 115 5.23 -9.19 -12.31
C TYR A 115 6.55 -9.45 -11.58
N LYS A 116 6.78 -10.69 -11.11
CA LYS A 116 8.01 -11.08 -10.41
C LYS A 116 8.30 -10.14 -9.23
N ASP A 117 9.51 -9.63 -9.15
CA ASP A 117 9.94 -8.74 -8.07
C ASP A 117 9.31 -7.35 -8.12
N ASN A 118 8.69 -6.98 -9.24
CA ASN A 118 7.93 -5.74 -9.36
C ASN A 118 6.59 -5.77 -8.61
N PHE A 119 6.07 -6.96 -8.26
CA PHE A 119 4.97 -7.07 -7.32
C PHE A 119 5.50 -7.36 -5.93
N ILE A 120 5.46 -6.36 -5.08
CA ILE A 120 6.05 -6.36 -3.75
C ILE A 120 4.96 -6.60 -2.70
N VAL A 121 5.18 -7.53 -1.78
CA VAL A 121 4.44 -7.64 -0.53
C VAL A 121 5.44 -7.64 0.62
N LYS A 122 5.30 -6.69 1.53
CA LYS A 122 6.06 -6.62 2.78
C LYS A 122 5.13 -6.91 3.95
N ALA A 123 5.43 -7.97 4.66
CA ALA A 123 4.64 -8.48 5.76
C ALA A 123 5.28 -8.16 7.10
N TYR A 124 4.45 -7.97 8.13
CA TYR A 124 4.85 -7.63 9.48
C TYR A 124 4.35 -8.71 10.43
N PHE A 125 5.26 -9.20 11.27
CA PHE A 125 4.99 -10.28 12.22
C PHE A 125 5.22 -9.79 13.65
N TYR A 126 4.36 -10.26 14.52
CA TYR A 126 4.52 -10.19 15.97
C TYR A 126 4.45 -11.61 16.52
N GLU A 127 5.50 -12.08 17.20
CA GLU A 127 5.59 -13.47 17.73
C GLU A 127 5.14 -14.53 16.69
N ASP A 128 5.73 -14.49 15.51
CA ASP A 128 5.45 -15.40 14.37
C ASP A 128 4.03 -15.28 13.76
N LYS A 129 3.14 -14.47 14.34
CA LYS A 129 1.82 -14.19 13.78
C LYS A 129 1.92 -13.06 12.75
N LEU A 130 1.35 -13.26 11.57
CA LEU A 130 1.18 -12.19 10.58
C LEU A 130 0.15 -11.17 11.10
N VAL A 131 0.56 -9.90 11.27
CA VAL A 131 -0.26 -8.84 11.88
C VAL A 131 -0.50 -7.64 10.98
N GLY A 132 0.17 -7.61 9.84
CA GLY A 132 -0.04 -6.58 8.84
C GLY A 132 0.76 -6.84 7.58
N PHE A 133 0.36 -6.21 6.50
CA PHE A 133 1.12 -6.19 5.25
C PHE A 133 0.86 -4.92 4.46
N LEU A 134 1.78 -4.60 3.58
CA LEU A 134 1.58 -3.71 2.45
C LEU A 134 1.80 -4.47 1.15
N SER A 135 1.14 -4.04 0.09
CA SER A 135 1.43 -4.47 -1.27
C SER A 135 1.67 -3.27 -2.18
N ALA A 136 2.57 -3.42 -3.14
CA ALA A 136 2.92 -2.39 -4.10
C ALA A 136 3.26 -2.99 -5.45
N LEU A 137 3.18 -2.16 -6.49
CA LEU A 137 3.70 -2.45 -7.82
C LEU A 137 4.80 -1.44 -8.13
N ASP A 138 5.99 -1.94 -8.41
CA ASP A 138 7.09 -1.14 -8.94
C ASP A 138 6.92 -1.01 -10.46
N ASN A 139 6.77 0.22 -10.88
CA ASN A 139 6.51 0.59 -12.27
C ASN A 139 7.63 1.50 -12.79
N ASN A 140 8.88 1.14 -12.53
CA ASN A 140 10.13 1.83 -12.84
C ASN A 140 10.28 3.21 -12.15
N ASN A 141 9.44 4.19 -12.48
CA ASN A 141 9.52 5.54 -11.92
C ASN A 141 8.40 5.83 -10.90
N HIS A 142 7.55 4.86 -10.65
CA HIS A 142 6.41 4.97 -9.75
C HIS A 142 6.30 3.71 -8.91
N LEU A 143 6.16 3.88 -7.62
CA LEU A 143 5.72 2.83 -6.72
C LEU A 143 4.22 3.03 -6.49
N ASP A 144 3.42 2.15 -7.06
CA ASP A 144 1.97 2.20 -6.88
C ASP A 144 1.61 1.44 -5.61
N ALA A 145 1.26 2.18 -4.54
CA ALA A 145 0.72 1.59 -3.33
C ALA A 145 -0.62 0.91 -3.66
N HIS A 146 -0.71 -0.39 -3.39
CA HIS A 146 -1.87 -1.18 -3.77
C HIS A 146 -2.81 -1.36 -2.57
N PHE A 147 -2.76 -2.50 -1.90
CA PHE A 147 -3.57 -2.74 -0.70
C PHE A 147 -2.70 -2.93 0.54
N ILE A 148 -3.33 -2.68 1.68
CA ILE A 148 -2.79 -3.00 3.00
C ILE A 148 -3.78 -3.88 3.75
N GLY A 149 -3.27 -4.60 4.72
CA GLY A 149 -4.08 -5.29 5.70
C GLY A 149 -3.45 -5.19 7.06
N LEU A 150 -4.26 -5.09 8.10
CA LEU A 150 -3.74 -5.01 9.47
C LEU A 150 -4.68 -5.58 10.53
N ASP A 151 -4.06 -6.05 11.61
CA ASP A 151 -4.73 -6.33 12.86
C ASP A 151 -4.92 -5.01 13.61
N TYR A 152 -6.16 -4.53 13.72
CA TYR A 152 -6.48 -3.24 14.31
C TYR A 152 -6.19 -3.15 15.81
N GLU A 153 -6.29 -4.26 16.53
CA GLU A 153 -5.97 -4.27 17.97
C GLU A 153 -4.47 -4.13 18.19
N LEU A 154 -3.66 -4.90 17.46
CA LEU A 154 -2.20 -4.79 17.54
C LEU A 154 -1.69 -3.49 16.92
N ASN A 155 -2.38 -2.92 15.94
CA ASN A 155 -2.04 -1.62 15.40
C ASN A 155 -2.03 -0.50 16.46
N LYS A 156 -2.92 -0.55 17.44
CA LYS A 156 -2.94 0.41 18.55
C LYS A 156 -1.66 0.38 19.39
N THR A 157 -1.10 -0.80 19.57
CA THR A 157 0.11 -1.02 20.38
C THR A 157 1.39 -0.83 19.58
N TYR A 158 1.44 -1.34 18.36
CA TYR A 158 2.66 -1.44 17.55
C TYR A 158 2.71 -0.46 16.38
N ALA A 159 1.74 0.43 16.24
CA ALA A 159 1.70 1.44 15.17
C ALA A 159 1.95 0.82 13.77
N ILE A 160 1.28 -0.29 13.45
CA ILE A 160 1.48 -1.05 12.20
C ILE A 160 1.19 -0.16 10.99
N TYR A 161 0.06 0.55 10.97
CA TYR A 161 -0.31 1.43 9.86
C TYR A 161 0.72 2.57 9.62
N PRO A 162 1.14 3.34 10.64
CA PRO A 162 2.21 4.32 10.46
C PRO A 162 3.53 3.71 9.98
N ARG A 163 3.87 2.48 10.42
CA ARG A 163 5.04 1.76 9.93
C ARG A 163 4.91 1.40 8.45
N ILE A 164 3.75 0.95 8.02
CA ILE A 164 3.43 0.67 6.60
C ILE A 164 3.69 1.92 5.76
N LEU A 165 3.21 3.10 6.20
CA LEU A 165 3.43 4.35 5.48
C LEU A 165 4.91 4.71 5.37
N ASN A 166 5.68 4.53 6.44
CA ASN A 166 7.12 4.72 6.41
C ASN A 166 7.81 3.76 5.43
N ASP A 167 7.37 2.52 5.39
CA ASP A 167 7.96 1.50 4.53
C ASP A 167 7.61 1.68 3.05
N TYR A 168 6.46 2.27 2.71
CA TYR A 168 6.22 2.72 1.32
C TYR A 168 7.24 3.77 0.88
N VAL A 169 7.60 4.71 1.77
CA VAL A 169 8.63 5.70 1.45
C VAL A 169 10.01 5.04 1.29
N ARG A 170 10.36 4.06 2.14
CA ARG A 170 11.61 3.29 2.01
C ARG A 170 11.68 2.58 0.67
N LEU A 171 10.66 1.82 0.33
CA LEU A 171 10.58 1.09 -0.93
C LEU A 171 10.67 2.01 -2.15
N GLY A 172 10.16 3.22 -2.05
CA GLY A 172 10.26 4.19 -3.15
C GLY A 172 11.62 4.89 -3.25
N ILE A 173 12.44 4.86 -2.19
CA ILE A 173 13.82 5.41 -2.19
C ILE A 173 14.81 4.36 -2.69
N GLU A 174 14.60 3.07 -2.37
CA GLU A 174 15.44 1.93 -2.77
C GLU A 174 15.33 1.65 -4.27
#